data_4821da8a63c5e87f5bd8baf0d7a618bb
#
_entry.id   4821da8a63c5e87f5bd8baf0d7a618bb
#
_cell.length_a   1.000
_cell.length_b   1.000
_cell.length_c   1.000
_cell.angle_alpha   90.00
_cell.angle_beta   90.00
_cell.angle_gamma   90.00
#
_symmetry.space_group_name_H-M   'P 1'
#
loop_
_entity.id
_entity.type
_entity.pdbx_description
1 polymer ?
#
loop_
_entity_poly.entity_id
_entity_poly.type
_entity_poly.pdbx_seq_one_letter_code
_entity_poly.pdbx_strand_id
1 'polypeptide(L)'
;MSEKNVKDLGFQTRAVHTGNGVDGETGAIKRPITMANSYELPYDPSDLNWSSAGKNLYTRNGGSNQQYLQEKVASLEGGEDCVVLASGVAALSGLFFALLKSGDHVIFSSVTYIAVYRLLNELLNNKFGVETTIVDTSDPENVRKAIRPNTKLIHIETPGNPTLTISDIKAIADIAHENNALLSVDNTFDSPYNQRPVELGADFSIESLTKYINGHGDAMGGAIIGKKEYLDIIRAQSQINLGATISPFNAWLIMRGAVTLPLRMKQHNENALKVAKYLKTVKGVSFVAYPGLKDHPNHDIAKKQMTNGFGGVLSFGLKADHDTYNRFVSHLNVITSAVSLGHDESLIVFLGENDERQYLYPEEFHNGFFRFSVGIEDAEDIIADLEQAFKKENLL
;
A
#
# COMPACT_ATOMS: atom_id res chain seq x y z
N MET A 1 27.25 23.67 0.05
CA MET A 1 26.11 23.68 0.99
C MET A 1 26.42 22.63 2.04
N SER A 2 26.43 22.99 3.34
CA SER A 2 26.58 22.00 4.41
C SER A 2 25.48 20.95 4.22
N GLU A 3 25.82 19.69 4.33
CA GLU A 3 24.90 18.55 4.31
C GLU A 3 23.85 18.74 5.42
N LYS A 4 22.76 19.45 5.10
CA LYS A 4 21.55 19.35 5.93
C LYS A 4 21.12 17.91 5.82
N ASN A 5 21.05 17.22 6.95
CA ASN A 5 20.57 15.85 7.00
C ASN A 5 19.18 15.84 6.35
N VAL A 6 19.01 15.14 5.24
CA VAL A 6 17.77 15.12 4.46
C VAL A 6 16.58 14.69 5.34
N LYS A 7 16.85 13.91 6.39
CA LYS A 7 15.83 13.46 7.37
C LYS A 7 15.21 14.62 8.18
N ASP A 8 15.91 15.75 8.31
CA ASP A 8 15.42 16.93 9.05
C ASP A 8 14.53 17.86 8.21
N LEU A 9 14.34 17.54 6.92
CA LEU A 9 13.54 18.33 6.01
C LEU A 9 12.06 17.92 6.06
N GLY A 10 11.16 18.87 5.78
CA GLY A 10 9.73 18.59 5.66
C GLY A 10 9.40 17.59 4.56
N PHE A 11 8.27 16.88 4.70
CA PHE A 11 7.86 15.78 3.82
C PHE A 11 7.90 16.17 2.32
N GLN A 12 7.36 17.33 1.94
CA GLN A 12 7.35 17.79 0.54
C GLN A 12 8.78 17.99 0.00
N THR A 13 9.68 18.55 0.80
CA THR A 13 11.08 18.73 0.40
C THR A 13 11.78 17.39 0.24
N ARG A 14 11.51 16.42 1.13
CA ARG A 14 12.01 15.04 1.00
C ARG A 14 11.48 14.35 -0.25
N ALA A 15 10.20 14.50 -0.57
CA ALA A 15 9.60 13.97 -1.79
C ALA A 15 10.28 14.49 -3.06
N VAL A 16 10.68 15.76 -3.08
CA VAL A 16 11.40 16.37 -4.21
C VAL A 16 12.85 15.91 -4.28
N HIS A 17 13.58 15.94 -3.15
CA HIS A 17 15.04 15.89 -3.17
C HIS A 17 15.67 14.53 -2.84
N THR A 18 15.04 13.70 -1.96
CA THR A 18 15.64 12.41 -1.61
C THR A 18 15.79 11.51 -2.82
N GLY A 19 16.96 10.89 -3.00
CA GLY A 19 17.28 10.05 -4.15
C GLY A 19 17.47 10.83 -5.46
N ASN A 20 17.09 12.10 -5.53
CA ASN A 20 17.40 12.99 -6.65
C ASN A 20 18.77 13.66 -6.46
N GLY A 21 19.42 14.00 -7.57
CA GLY A 21 20.70 14.70 -7.53
C GLY A 21 21.16 15.09 -8.91
N VAL A 22 22.21 15.91 -8.96
CA VAL A 22 22.86 16.26 -10.21
C VAL A 22 23.63 15.05 -10.72
N ASP A 23 23.46 14.73 -11.99
CA ASP A 23 24.24 13.70 -12.66
C ASP A 23 25.70 14.18 -12.82
N GLY A 24 26.66 13.39 -12.34
CA GLY A 24 28.08 13.78 -12.29
C GLY A 24 28.75 13.84 -13.66
N GLU A 25 28.24 13.12 -14.64
CA GLU A 25 28.80 13.05 -15.98
C GLU A 25 28.26 14.20 -16.86
N THR A 26 26.95 14.40 -16.86
CA THR A 26 26.28 15.34 -17.78
C THR A 26 25.94 16.69 -17.14
N GLY A 27 25.97 16.79 -15.80
CA GLY A 27 25.48 17.96 -15.07
C GLY A 27 23.96 18.11 -15.05
N ALA A 28 23.20 17.12 -15.54
CA ALA A 28 21.74 17.14 -15.52
C ALA A 28 21.21 17.15 -14.06
N ILE A 29 20.21 17.99 -13.78
CA ILE A 29 19.61 18.10 -12.43
C ILE A 29 18.63 16.95 -12.11
N LYS A 30 18.47 16.01 -13.01
CA LYS A 30 17.71 14.76 -12.82
C LYS A 30 18.57 13.56 -13.14
N ARG A 31 18.47 12.53 -12.32
CA ARG A 31 19.20 11.28 -12.52
C ARG A 31 18.76 10.62 -13.83
N PRO A 32 19.69 10.10 -14.66
CA PRO A 32 19.38 9.37 -15.88
C PRO A 32 18.77 8.00 -15.57
N ILE A 33 18.19 7.37 -16.58
CA ILE A 33 17.81 5.96 -16.54
C ILE A 33 19.02 5.11 -16.92
N THR A 34 19.52 4.31 -16.01
CA THR A 34 20.64 3.40 -16.24
C THR A 34 20.12 2.02 -16.62
N MET A 35 20.03 1.75 -17.92
CA MET A 35 19.54 0.49 -18.49
C MET A 35 20.68 -0.52 -18.68
N ALA A 36 21.37 -0.87 -17.60
CA ALA A 36 22.45 -1.86 -17.61
C ALA A 36 22.05 -3.09 -16.79
N ASN A 37 22.45 -4.28 -17.22
CA ASN A 37 22.33 -5.51 -16.43
C ASN A 37 23.61 -5.88 -15.71
N SER A 38 24.77 -5.42 -16.18
CA SER A 38 26.10 -5.75 -15.67
C SER A 38 26.94 -4.48 -15.52
N TYR A 39 27.92 -4.53 -14.64
CA TYR A 39 28.79 -3.41 -14.32
C TYR A 39 30.25 -3.89 -14.31
N GLU A 40 31.18 -2.97 -14.54
CA GLU A 40 32.61 -3.25 -14.47
C GLU A 40 33.01 -3.71 -13.07
N LEU A 41 33.78 -4.80 -13.01
CA LEU A 41 34.31 -5.34 -11.77
C LEU A 41 35.70 -4.76 -11.49
N PRO A 42 36.11 -4.71 -10.21
CA PRO A 42 37.51 -4.39 -9.87
C PRO A 42 38.42 -5.49 -10.41
N TYR A 43 39.72 -5.15 -10.63
CA TYR A 43 40.73 -6.10 -11.10
C TYR A 43 40.87 -7.33 -10.19
N ASP A 44 40.75 -7.13 -8.88
CA ASP A 44 40.67 -8.22 -7.91
C ASP A 44 39.26 -8.34 -7.35
N PRO A 45 38.48 -9.32 -7.79
CA PRO A 45 37.11 -9.55 -7.32
C PRO A 45 37.05 -10.44 -6.06
N SER A 46 38.17 -10.82 -5.44
CA SER A 46 38.18 -11.76 -4.31
C SER A 46 37.37 -11.30 -3.10
N ASP A 47 37.30 -9.98 -2.89
CA ASP A 47 36.53 -9.36 -1.81
C ASP A 47 35.05 -9.09 -2.17
N LEU A 48 34.61 -9.47 -3.38
CA LEU A 48 33.22 -9.28 -3.79
C LEU A 48 32.31 -10.31 -3.14
N ASN A 49 31.35 -9.84 -2.43
CA ASN A 49 30.23 -10.67 -1.99
C ASN A 49 29.17 -10.72 -3.10
N TRP A 50 29.09 -11.83 -3.83
CA TRP A 50 28.14 -12.05 -4.93
C TRP A 50 26.67 -12.00 -4.52
N SER A 51 26.40 -12.15 -3.23
CA SER A 51 25.06 -12.04 -2.64
C SER A 51 24.81 -10.65 -2.03
N SER A 52 25.78 -9.73 -2.06
CA SER A 52 25.57 -8.39 -1.50
C SER A 52 24.72 -7.54 -2.41
N ALA A 53 23.72 -6.92 -1.79
CA ALA A 53 22.97 -5.85 -2.40
C ALA A 53 23.71 -4.51 -2.26
N GLY A 54 23.42 -3.59 -3.18
CA GLY A 54 23.87 -2.20 -3.04
C GLY A 54 25.21 -1.86 -3.69
N LYS A 55 25.90 -2.80 -4.33
CA LYS A 55 27.00 -2.49 -5.25
C LYS A 55 26.54 -2.78 -6.67
N ASN A 56 26.98 -1.94 -7.60
CA ASN A 56 26.77 -2.14 -9.04
C ASN A 56 27.56 -3.37 -9.50
N LEU A 57 26.98 -4.55 -9.30
CA LEU A 57 27.54 -5.83 -9.70
C LEU A 57 26.72 -6.41 -10.84
N TYR A 58 25.44 -6.59 -10.59
CA TYR A 58 24.44 -7.07 -11.51
C TYR A 58 23.08 -6.48 -11.11
N THR A 59 22.25 -6.05 -12.04
CA THR A 59 21.04 -5.27 -11.75
C THR A 59 20.03 -6.01 -10.87
N ARG A 60 19.99 -7.36 -10.90
CA ARG A 60 19.19 -8.14 -9.95
C ARG A 60 19.59 -7.90 -8.49
N ASN A 61 20.90 -7.69 -8.24
CA ASN A 61 21.43 -7.42 -6.90
C ASN A 61 21.21 -5.96 -6.46
N GLY A 62 21.08 -5.06 -7.44
CA GLY A 62 20.86 -3.65 -7.25
C GLY A 62 21.36 -2.84 -8.43
N GLY A 63 20.72 -1.70 -8.67
CA GLY A 63 21.11 -0.76 -9.69
C GLY A 63 20.83 0.66 -9.21
N SER A 64 21.41 1.67 -9.87
CA SER A 64 21.35 3.05 -9.40
C SER A 64 19.91 3.57 -9.26
N ASN A 65 19.03 3.29 -10.24
CA ASN A 65 17.64 3.76 -10.17
C ASN A 65 16.84 3.09 -9.06
N GLN A 66 17.07 1.80 -8.80
CA GLN A 66 16.47 1.06 -7.69
C GLN A 66 16.95 1.64 -6.35
N GLN A 67 18.24 1.91 -6.21
CA GLN A 67 18.80 2.50 -4.99
C GLN A 67 18.21 3.88 -4.71
N TYR A 68 18.10 4.77 -5.71
CA TYR A 68 17.51 6.09 -5.53
C TYR A 68 16.05 6.01 -5.10
N LEU A 69 15.29 5.04 -5.63
CA LEU A 69 13.92 4.80 -5.22
C LEU A 69 13.84 4.28 -3.78
N GLN A 70 14.72 3.35 -3.39
CA GLN A 70 14.83 2.86 -2.00
C GLN A 70 15.09 4.00 -1.01
N GLU A 71 16.07 4.85 -1.30
CA GLU A 71 16.39 6.03 -0.48
C GLU A 71 15.18 6.95 -0.32
N LYS A 72 14.45 7.23 -1.41
CA LYS A 72 13.25 8.07 -1.39
C LYS A 72 12.14 7.45 -0.54
N VAL A 73 11.79 6.21 -0.79
CA VAL A 73 10.68 5.54 -0.10
C VAL A 73 11.00 5.38 1.39
N ALA A 74 12.21 4.96 1.75
CA ALA A 74 12.65 4.90 3.15
C ALA A 74 12.52 6.26 3.85
N SER A 75 12.94 7.33 3.17
CA SER A 75 12.85 8.70 3.70
C SER A 75 11.40 9.15 3.91
N LEU A 76 10.49 8.84 3.00
CA LEU A 76 9.08 9.23 3.09
C LEU A 76 8.36 8.48 4.21
N GLU A 77 8.61 7.18 4.34
CA GLU A 77 8.04 6.30 5.36
C GLU A 77 8.66 6.52 6.76
N GLY A 78 9.80 7.19 6.86
CA GLY A 78 10.51 7.33 8.13
C GLY A 78 11.29 6.08 8.55
N GLY A 79 11.49 5.13 7.64
CA GLY A 79 12.25 3.90 7.89
C GLY A 79 13.77 4.09 7.80
N GLU A 80 14.49 3.12 8.34
CA GLU A 80 15.95 3.09 8.28
C GLU A 80 16.46 2.75 6.86
N ASP A 81 15.79 1.78 6.22
CA ASP A 81 16.14 1.27 4.88
C ASP A 81 14.85 0.83 4.14
N CYS A 82 15.00 0.49 2.86
CA CYS A 82 13.91 0.01 2.00
C CYS A 82 14.44 -1.03 1.00
N VAL A 83 13.60 -2.02 0.68
CA VAL A 83 13.78 -2.95 -0.45
C VAL A 83 12.68 -2.69 -1.47
N VAL A 84 13.04 -2.37 -2.71
CA VAL A 84 12.08 -2.19 -3.81
C VAL A 84 12.05 -3.42 -4.71
N LEU A 85 10.84 -3.85 -5.05
CA LEU A 85 10.55 -5.09 -5.78
C LEU A 85 9.58 -4.83 -6.94
N ALA A 86 9.38 -5.82 -7.80
CA ALA A 86 8.65 -5.69 -9.06
C ALA A 86 7.14 -5.38 -8.91
N SER A 87 6.55 -5.66 -7.76
CA SER A 87 5.12 -5.39 -7.47
C SER A 87 4.85 -5.39 -5.97
N GLY A 88 3.68 -4.88 -5.54
CA GLY A 88 3.24 -5.01 -4.16
C GLY A 88 3.14 -6.46 -3.69
N VAL A 89 2.65 -7.37 -4.55
CA VAL A 89 2.63 -8.82 -4.24
C VAL A 89 4.03 -9.38 -4.09
N ALA A 90 5.00 -8.91 -4.87
CA ALA A 90 6.40 -9.30 -4.70
C ALA A 90 6.98 -8.82 -3.35
N ALA A 91 6.55 -7.65 -2.86
CA ALA A 91 6.91 -7.18 -1.52
C ALA A 91 6.30 -8.06 -0.42
N LEU A 92 5.01 -8.34 -0.51
CA LEU A 92 4.31 -9.23 0.44
C LEU A 92 4.91 -10.63 0.47
N SER A 93 5.00 -11.29 -0.68
CA SER A 93 5.59 -12.64 -0.78
C SER A 93 7.06 -12.64 -0.36
N GLY A 94 7.80 -11.60 -0.74
CA GLY A 94 9.19 -11.43 -0.37
C GLY A 94 9.41 -11.35 1.13
N LEU A 95 8.57 -10.59 1.84
CA LEU A 95 8.57 -10.54 3.30
C LEU A 95 8.28 -11.92 3.91
N PHE A 96 7.19 -12.55 3.47
CA PHE A 96 6.75 -13.81 4.05
C PHE A 96 7.75 -14.94 3.84
N PHE A 97 8.27 -15.12 2.63
CA PHE A 97 9.28 -16.15 2.35
C PHE A 97 10.64 -15.89 3.00
N ALA A 98 10.98 -14.65 3.26
CA ALA A 98 12.24 -14.32 3.94
C ALA A 98 12.19 -14.56 5.45
N LEU A 99 11.03 -14.38 6.09
CA LEU A 99 10.91 -14.39 7.54
C LEU A 99 10.29 -15.67 8.11
N LEU A 100 9.51 -16.41 7.30
CA LEU A 100 8.71 -17.54 7.77
C LEU A 100 9.29 -18.87 7.28
N LYS A 101 9.16 -19.88 8.14
CA LYS A 101 9.49 -21.28 7.86
C LYS A 101 8.39 -22.21 8.35
N SER A 102 8.46 -23.48 7.96
CA SER A 102 7.56 -24.52 8.48
C SER A 102 7.51 -24.54 10.01
N GLY A 103 6.31 -24.58 10.57
CA GLY A 103 6.05 -24.54 11.99
C GLY A 103 5.95 -23.15 12.61
N ASP A 104 6.25 -22.08 11.89
CA ASP A 104 5.97 -20.71 12.34
C ASP A 104 4.48 -20.39 12.18
N HIS A 105 3.97 -19.51 13.05
CA HIS A 105 2.59 -19.06 13.04
C HIS A 105 2.49 -17.59 12.64
N VAL A 106 1.49 -17.27 11.79
CA VAL A 106 1.15 -15.93 11.34
C VAL A 106 -0.30 -15.58 11.68
N ILE A 107 -0.50 -14.41 12.26
CA ILE A 107 -1.82 -13.80 12.42
C ILE A 107 -1.98 -12.76 11.31
N PHE A 108 -3.12 -12.73 10.63
CA PHE A 108 -3.37 -11.68 9.64
C PHE A 108 -4.83 -11.20 9.62
N SER A 109 -5.01 -9.95 9.14
CA SER A 109 -6.32 -9.29 9.07
C SER A 109 -7.31 -10.09 8.23
N SER A 110 -8.54 -10.22 8.71
CA SER A 110 -9.66 -10.77 7.94
C SER A 110 -9.98 -9.92 6.71
N VAL A 111 -9.81 -8.61 6.83
CA VAL A 111 -9.91 -7.67 5.72
C VAL A 111 -8.50 -7.30 5.26
N THR A 112 -8.10 -7.83 4.11
CA THR A 112 -6.77 -7.63 3.52
C THR A 112 -6.83 -7.84 2.02
N TYR A 113 -5.81 -7.42 1.27
CA TYR A 113 -5.73 -7.67 -0.17
C TYR A 113 -5.79 -9.18 -0.46
N ILE A 114 -6.56 -9.56 -1.48
CA ILE A 114 -6.82 -10.97 -1.83
C ILE A 114 -5.55 -11.81 -2.00
N ALA A 115 -4.46 -11.22 -2.50
CA ALA A 115 -3.21 -11.95 -2.65
C ALA A 115 -2.58 -12.33 -1.30
N VAL A 116 -2.76 -11.54 -0.23
CA VAL A 116 -2.31 -11.88 1.13
C VAL A 116 -3.05 -13.13 1.61
N TYR A 117 -4.39 -13.14 1.47
CA TYR A 117 -5.21 -14.28 1.82
C TYR A 117 -4.72 -15.57 1.11
N ARG A 118 -4.52 -15.50 -0.20
CA ARG A 118 -4.04 -16.64 -1.00
C ARG A 118 -2.60 -17.04 -0.66
N LEU A 119 -1.70 -16.07 -0.47
CA LEU A 119 -0.31 -16.35 -0.10
C LEU A 119 -0.22 -17.03 1.27
N LEU A 120 -0.88 -16.51 2.28
CA LEU A 120 -0.79 -17.04 3.65
C LEU A 120 -1.63 -18.29 3.83
N ASN A 121 -2.92 -18.24 3.48
CA ASN A 121 -3.87 -19.30 3.80
C ASN A 121 -3.80 -20.49 2.82
N GLU A 122 -3.57 -20.23 1.52
CA GLU A 122 -3.56 -21.31 0.52
C GLU A 122 -2.15 -21.80 0.19
N LEU A 123 -1.19 -20.88 0.00
CA LEU A 123 0.15 -21.26 -0.44
C LEU A 123 1.05 -21.65 0.72
N LEU A 124 1.30 -20.74 1.67
CA LEU A 124 2.24 -20.96 2.76
C LEU A 124 1.72 -21.98 3.77
N ASN A 125 0.44 -21.92 4.09
CA ASN A 125 -0.18 -22.89 4.99
C ASN A 125 -0.18 -24.28 4.36
N ASN A 126 -0.79 -24.44 3.19
CA ASN A 126 -1.02 -25.78 2.60
C ASN A 126 0.25 -26.44 2.05
N LYS A 127 1.25 -25.65 1.57
CA LYS A 127 2.41 -26.22 0.89
C LYS A 127 3.71 -26.11 1.68
N PHE A 128 3.82 -25.14 2.58
CA PHE A 128 5.07 -24.86 3.28
C PHE A 128 4.97 -25.01 4.80
N GLY A 129 3.80 -25.45 5.31
CA GLY A 129 3.61 -25.76 6.74
C GLY A 129 3.70 -24.55 7.66
N VAL A 130 3.39 -23.37 7.18
CA VAL A 130 3.23 -22.17 8.01
C VAL A 130 1.81 -22.15 8.56
N GLU A 131 1.67 -22.10 9.89
CA GLU A 131 0.36 -22.01 10.52
C GLU A 131 -0.21 -20.59 10.39
N THR A 132 -1.52 -20.48 10.15
CA THR A 132 -2.16 -19.17 9.96
C THR A 132 -3.42 -19.02 10.82
N THR A 133 -3.67 -17.81 11.31
CA THR A 133 -4.92 -17.42 11.97
C THR A 133 -5.43 -16.11 11.42
N ILE A 134 -6.67 -16.12 10.91
CA ILE A 134 -7.36 -14.93 10.40
C ILE A 134 -8.14 -14.29 11.56
N VAL A 135 -7.98 -12.98 11.76
CA VAL A 135 -8.67 -12.24 12.82
C VAL A 135 -9.23 -10.91 12.34
N ASP A 136 -10.30 -10.46 12.94
CA ASP A 136 -10.72 -9.06 12.83
C ASP A 136 -9.78 -8.19 13.67
N THR A 137 -8.90 -7.46 13.00
CA THR A 137 -7.86 -6.61 13.61
C THR A 137 -8.34 -5.21 13.96
N SER A 138 -9.63 -4.90 13.74
CA SER A 138 -10.25 -3.66 14.21
C SER A 138 -10.35 -3.58 15.73
N ASP A 139 -10.34 -4.75 16.40
CA ASP A 139 -10.17 -4.90 17.84
C ASP A 139 -8.82 -5.58 18.15
N PRO A 140 -7.84 -4.87 18.73
CA PRO A 140 -6.52 -5.43 19.07
C PRO A 140 -6.59 -6.65 20.01
N GLU A 141 -7.64 -6.78 20.81
CA GLU A 141 -7.80 -7.94 21.72
C GLU A 141 -8.03 -9.25 20.96
N ASN A 142 -8.57 -9.21 19.75
CA ASN A 142 -8.65 -10.39 18.89
C ASN A 142 -7.26 -10.88 18.48
N VAL A 143 -6.34 -9.96 18.20
CA VAL A 143 -4.93 -10.28 17.92
C VAL A 143 -4.29 -10.91 19.16
N ARG A 144 -4.48 -10.32 20.36
CA ARG A 144 -3.94 -10.83 21.63
C ARG A 144 -4.40 -12.27 21.90
N LYS A 145 -5.67 -12.57 21.69
CA LYS A 145 -6.24 -13.91 21.88
C LYS A 145 -5.71 -14.95 20.87
N ALA A 146 -5.28 -14.52 19.69
CA ALA A 146 -4.78 -15.40 18.64
C ALA A 146 -3.28 -15.71 18.75
N ILE A 147 -2.53 -15.04 19.64
CA ILE A 147 -1.10 -15.27 19.87
C ILE A 147 -0.85 -16.72 20.31
N ARG A 148 0.20 -17.31 19.75
CA ARG A 148 0.72 -18.64 20.08
C ARG A 148 2.22 -18.57 20.38
N PRO A 149 2.81 -19.56 21.06
CA PRO A 149 4.26 -19.57 21.33
C PRO A 149 5.15 -19.52 20.08
N ASN A 150 4.63 -20.00 18.95
CA ASN A 150 5.30 -20.00 17.65
C ASN A 150 4.87 -18.84 16.72
N THR A 151 4.13 -17.85 17.23
CA THR A 151 3.76 -16.65 16.43
C THR A 151 5.02 -15.85 16.10
N LYS A 152 5.28 -15.66 14.81
CA LYS A 152 6.44 -14.94 14.28
C LYS A 152 6.07 -13.60 13.68
N LEU A 153 4.91 -13.53 13.04
CA LEU A 153 4.48 -12.34 12.29
C LEU A 153 3.00 -12.06 12.53
N ILE A 154 2.68 -10.81 12.72
CA ILE A 154 1.34 -10.27 12.60
C ILE A 154 1.34 -9.39 11.34
N HIS A 155 0.43 -9.66 10.41
CA HIS A 155 0.28 -8.85 9.20
C HIS A 155 -1.09 -8.20 9.17
N ILE A 156 -1.13 -6.89 9.10
CA ILE A 156 -2.37 -6.13 9.01
C ILE A 156 -2.38 -5.25 7.76
N GLU A 157 -3.57 -4.91 7.29
CA GLU A 157 -3.79 -3.89 6.28
C GLU A 157 -4.75 -2.84 6.84
N THR A 158 -4.31 -1.58 6.87
CA THR A 158 -5.12 -0.50 7.43
C THR A 158 -4.84 0.83 6.72
N PRO A 159 -5.88 1.42 6.06
CA PRO A 159 -7.26 0.91 5.89
C PRO A 159 -7.34 -0.39 5.12
N GLY A 160 -8.19 -1.32 5.54
CA GLY A 160 -8.30 -2.65 4.95
C GLY A 160 -9.10 -2.68 3.63
N ASN A 161 -8.57 -3.34 2.62
CA ASN A 161 -9.20 -3.48 1.31
C ASN A 161 -10.15 -4.70 1.28
N PRO A 162 -11.44 -4.54 0.96
CA PRO A 162 -12.08 -3.33 0.41
C PRO A 162 -12.98 -2.55 1.38
N THR A 163 -13.09 -2.94 2.64
CA THR A 163 -14.12 -2.43 3.56
C THR A 163 -13.72 -1.17 4.32
N LEU A 164 -12.48 -0.70 4.16
CA LEU A 164 -11.90 0.45 4.87
C LEU A 164 -11.82 0.27 6.40
N THR A 165 -11.81 -0.95 6.88
CA THR A 165 -11.62 -1.28 8.30
C THR A 165 -10.30 -0.72 8.81
N ILE A 166 -10.32 -0.10 9.99
CA ILE A 166 -9.15 0.53 10.62
C ILE A 166 -8.67 -0.32 11.79
N SER A 167 -7.39 -0.62 11.80
CA SER A 167 -6.68 -1.28 12.91
C SER A 167 -5.78 -0.28 13.63
N ASP A 168 -5.70 -0.38 14.98
CA ASP A 168 -4.78 0.43 15.79
C ASP A 168 -3.36 -0.13 15.69
N ILE A 169 -2.53 0.49 14.84
CA ILE A 169 -1.16 0.04 14.58
C ILE A 169 -0.35 -0.01 15.86
N LYS A 170 -0.43 1.04 16.70
CA LYS A 170 0.35 1.11 17.93
C LYS A 170 -0.02 0.02 18.93
N ALA A 171 -1.31 -0.19 19.14
CA ALA A 171 -1.78 -1.22 20.07
C ALA A 171 -1.37 -2.64 19.59
N ILE A 172 -1.47 -2.90 18.28
CA ILE A 172 -1.08 -4.20 17.72
C ILE A 172 0.45 -4.37 17.74
N ALA A 173 1.23 -3.31 17.51
CA ALA A 173 2.69 -3.35 17.64
C ALA A 173 3.12 -3.72 19.06
N ASP A 174 2.48 -3.14 20.08
CA ASP A 174 2.77 -3.47 21.48
C ASP A 174 2.46 -4.95 21.77
N ILE A 175 1.32 -5.47 21.31
CA ILE A 175 0.96 -6.90 21.44
C ILE A 175 2.00 -7.79 20.72
N ALA A 176 2.42 -7.44 19.52
CA ALA A 176 3.44 -8.20 18.79
C ALA A 176 4.74 -8.28 19.58
N HIS A 177 5.25 -7.13 20.01
CA HIS A 177 6.54 -7.04 20.69
C HIS A 177 6.53 -7.68 22.09
N GLU A 178 5.44 -7.58 22.85
CA GLU A 178 5.25 -8.31 24.13
C GLU A 178 5.40 -9.83 23.95
N ASN A 179 5.16 -10.35 22.75
CA ASN A 179 5.19 -11.78 22.44
C ASN A 179 6.35 -12.18 21.50
N ASN A 180 7.36 -11.32 21.32
CA ASN A 180 8.51 -11.53 20.43
C ASN A 180 8.12 -11.84 18.97
N ALA A 181 6.98 -11.34 18.53
CA ALA A 181 6.52 -11.37 17.14
C ALA A 181 6.80 -10.01 16.46
N LEU A 182 6.86 -10.01 15.14
CA LEU A 182 7.03 -8.82 14.31
C LEU A 182 5.67 -8.35 13.79
N LEU A 183 5.53 -7.03 13.57
CA LEU A 183 4.36 -6.44 12.92
C LEU A 183 4.71 -5.92 11.53
N SER A 184 3.98 -6.37 10.51
CA SER A 184 3.98 -5.77 9.17
C SER A 184 2.61 -5.14 8.86
N VAL A 185 2.64 -3.95 8.26
CA VAL A 185 1.45 -3.17 7.91
C VAL A 185 1.47 -2.87 6.41
N ASP A 186 0.47 -3.31 5.68
CA ASP A 186 0.22 -2.82 4.32
C ASP A 186 -0.44 -1.44 4.41
N ASN A 187 0.31 -0.41 3.99
CA ASN A 187 -0.04 1.00 4.09
C ASN A 187 -0.50 1.59 2.75
N THR A 188 -0.68 0.74 1.76
CA THR A 188 -0.93 1.14 0.35
C THR A 188 -2.10 2.09 0.18
N PHE A 189 -3.19 1.96 0.97
CA PHE A 189 -4.38 2.81 0.84
C PHE A 189 -4.18 4.24 1.36
N ASP A 190 -3.20 4.44 2.25
CA ASP A 190 -2.98 5.72 2.92
C ASP A 190 -1.72 6.44 2.45
N SER A 191 -0.74 5.68 2.01
CA SER A 191 0.60 6.17 1.65
C SER A 191 1.36 6.83 2.81
N PRO A 192 2.68 7.01 2.72
CA PRO A 192 3.46 7.68 3.77
C PRO A 192 3.09 9.16 4.00
N TYR A 193 2.28 9.74 3.12
CA TYR A 193 1.79 11.11 3.32
C TYR A 193 0.79 11.20 4.48
N ASN A 194 -0.15 10.27 4.56
CA ASN A 194 -1.17 10.27 5.61
C ASN A 194 -0.72 9.50 6.85
N GLN A 195 -0.12 8.31 6.67
CA GLN A 195 0.19 7.36 7.73
C GLN A 195 1.58 6.77 7.54
N ARG A 196 2.35 6.62 8.61
CA ARG A 196 3.69 6.02 8.59
C ARG A 196 3.78 4.92 9.66
N PRO A 197 3.51 3.66 9.29
CA PRO A 197 3.44 2.55 10.23
C PRO A 197 4.70 2.34 11.07
N VAL A 198 5.89 2.55 10.49
CA VAL A 198 7.17 2.39 11.21
C VAL A 198 7.28 3.40 12.36
N GLU A 199 6.84 4.65 12.15
CA GLU A 199 6.82 5.66 13.22
C GLU A 199 5.78 5.34 14.31
N LEU A 200 4.77 4.52 14.00
CA LEU A 200 3.74 4.06 14.93
C LEU A 200 4.12 2.74 15.65
N GLY A 201 5.29 2.18 15.36
CA GLY A 201 5.82 1.01 16.04
C GLY A 201 5.81 -0.28 15.23
N ALA A 202 5.34 -0.30 13.99
CA ALA A 202 5.46 -1.45 13.11
C ALA A 202 6.92 -1.73 12.75
N ASP A 203 7.28 -3.02 12.61
CA ASP A 203 8.62 -3.43 12.16
C ASP A 203 8.78 -3.23 10.65
N PHE A 204 7.67 -3.38 9.91
CA PHE A 204 7.64 -3.19 8.46
C PHE A 204 6.43 -2.39 8.02
N SER A 205 6.66 -1.41 7.12
CA SER A 205 5.64 -0.86 6.24
C SER A 205 5.77 -1.52 4.86
N ILE A 206 4.64 -1.93 4.30
CA ILE A 206 4.54 -2.47 2.94
C ILE A 206 3.80 -1.47 2.08
N GLU A 207 4.33 -1.24 0.89
CA GLU A 207 3.72 -0.33 -0.09
C GLU A 207 3.62 -0.97 -1.47
N SER A 208 2.45 -0.95 -2.04
CA SER A 208 2.34 -1.10 -3.48
C SER A 208 2.67 0.24 -4.14
N LEU A 209 3.91 0.38 -4.60
CA LEU A 209 4.38 1.58 -5.31
C LEU A 209 3.58 1.87 -6.58
N THR A 210 2.86 0.86 -7.09
CA THR A 210 1.92 0.92 -8.21
C THR A 210 0.80 1.95 -7.99
N LYS A 211 0.45 2.22 -6.72
CA LYS A 211 -0.70 3.02 -6.31
C LYS A 211 -0.30 4.49 -6.11
N TYR A 212 -0.69 5.11 -5.02
CA TYR A 212 -0.48 6.54 -4.75
C TYR A 212 0.96 7.02 -4.92
N ILE A 213 1.98 6.20 -4.57
CA ILE A 213 3.38 6.64 -4.66
C ILE A 213 3.76 6.94 -6.11
N ASN A 214 3.45 6.04 -7.04
CA ASN A 214 3.56 6.33 -8.48
C ASN A 214 2.49 7.32 -8.94
N GLY A 215 1.20 6.99 -8.73
CA GLY A 215 0.03 7.84 -8.87
C GLY A 215 -0.38 8.21 -10.29
N HIS A 216 0.15 7.54 -11.32
CA HIS A 216 -0.11 7.84 -12.73
C HIS A 216 -0.57 6.62 -13.54
N GLY A 217 -0.81 5.48 -12.90
CA GLY A 217 -1.33 4.27 -13.57
C GLY A 217 -0.39 3.59 -14.57
N ASP A 218 0.87 4.01 -14.67
CA ASP A 218 1.79 3.68 -15.76
C ASP A 218 2.98 2.80 -15.34
N ALA A 219 3.15 2.49 -14.04
CA ALA A 219 4.23 1.65 -13.54
C ALA A 219 3.80 0.77 -12.37
N MET A 220 4.40 -0.41 -12.26
CA MET A 220 4.24 -1.32 -11.13
C MET A 220 5.51 -1.39 -10.29
N GLY A 221 5.34 -1.50 -8.97
CA GLY A 221 6.39 -1.73 -8.02
C GLY A 221 5.84 -2.07 -6.64
N GLY A 222 6.71 -2.55 -5.76
CA GLY A 222 6.41 -2.77 -4.35
C GLY A 222 7.60 -2.37 -3.49
N ALA A 223 7.36 -2.11 -2.22
CA ALA A 223 8.41 -1.77 -1.27
C ALA A 223 8.15 -2.41 0.09
N ILE A 224 9.23 -2.73 0.78
CA ILE A 224 9.28 -3.14 2.18
C ILE A 224 10.20 -2.17 2.89
N ILE A 225 9.70 -1.49 3.90
CA ILE A 225 10.42 -0.48 4.66
C ILE A 225 10.52 -0.93 6.11
N GLY A 226 11.68 -0.74 6.74
CA GLY A 226 11.90 -1.15 8.13
C GLY A 226 13.34 -0.98 8.58
N LYS A 227 13.76 -1.78 9.57
CA LYS A 227 15.13 -1.80 10.05
C LYS A 227 16.05 -2.52 9.08
N LYS A 228 17.26 -1.97 8.91
CA LYS A 228 18.26 -2.50 7.98
C LYS A 228 18.61 -3.97 8.22
N GLU A 229 18.68 -4.40 9.48
CA GLU A 229 19.03 -5.79 9.83
C GLU A 229 18.07 -6.83 9.23
N TYR A 230 16.76 -6.57 9.24
CA TYR A 230 15.77 -7.43 8.61
C TYR A 230 15.75 -7.27 7.09
N LEU A 231 15.93 -6.03 6.61
CA LEU A 231 15.87 -5.75 5.18
C LEU A 231 17.06 -6.36 4.42
N ASP A 232 18.21 -6.51 5.03
CA ASP A 232 19.36 -7.22 4.42
C ASP A 232 19.02 -8.70 4.16
N ILE A 233 18.29 -9.37 5.09
CA ILE A 233 17.83 -10.73 4.91
C ILE A 233 16.77 -10.80 3.79
N ILE A 234 15.79 -9.90 3.82
CA ILE A 234 14.71 -9.84 2.83
C ILE A 234 15.29 -9.55 1.45
N ARG A 235 16.25 -8.66 1.33
CA ARG A 235 16.93 -8.30 0.07
C ARG A 235 17.65 -9.50 -0.52
N ALA A 236 18.40 -10.23 0.29
CA ALA A 236 19.09 -11.44 -0.16
C ALA A 236 18.11 -12.51 -0.64
N GLN A 237 17.04 -12.78 0.09
CA GLN A 237 16.09 -13.83 -0.24
C GLN A 237 15.15 -13.40 -1.39
N SER A 238 14.52 -12.24 -1.29
CA SER A 238 13.44 -11.84 -2.19
C SER A 238 13.93 -11.22 -3.48
N GLN A 239 14.82 -10.22 -3.39
CA GLN A 239 15.32 -9.53 -4.58
C GLN A 239 16.32 -10.40 -5.34
N ILE A 240 17.28 -11.01 -4.65
CA ILE A 240 18.39 -11.72 -5.29
C ILE A 240 18.00 -13.16 -5.61
N ASN A 241 17.59 -13.96 -4.61
CA ASN A 241 17.37 -15.40 -4.78
C ASN A 241 16.04 -15.72 -5.47
N LEU A 242 14.93 -15.06 -5.09
CA LEU A 242 13.64 -15.22 -5.76
C LEU A 242 13.52 -14.37 -7.03
N GLY A 243 14.44 -13.41 -7.24
CA GLY A 243 14.50 -12.64 -8.48
C GLY A 243 13.39 -11.59 -8.65
N ALA A 244 12.75 -11.14 -7.57
CA ALA A 244 11.64 -10.19 -7.60
C ALA A 244 12.06 -8.73 -7.90
N THR A 245 13.08 -8.53 -8.72
CA THR A 245 13.72 -7.25 -9.00
C THR A 245 12.86 -6.33 -9.84
N ILE A 246 12.70 -5.08 -9.41
CA ILE A 246 12.06 -4.02 -10.22
C ILE A 246 12.99 -3.56 -11.35
N SER A 247 12.43 -3.26 -12.53
CA SER A 247 13.21 -2.71 -13.65
C SER A 247 13.71 -1.29 -13.35
N PRO A 248 14.86 -0.87 -13.89
CA PRO A 248 15.35 0.51 -13.77
C PRO A 248 14.36 1.53 -14.30
N PHE A 249 13.62 1.20 -15.37
CA PHE A 249 12.64 2.07 -15.98
C PHE A 249 11.43 2.31 -15.05
N ASN A 250 10.84 1.25 -14.48
CA ASN A 250 9.75 1.39 -13.51
C ASN A 250 10.22 2.14 -12.26
N ALA A 251 11.43 1.85 -11.76
CA ALA A 251 11.99 2.56 -10.62
C ALA A 251 12.11 4.08 -10.90
N TRP A 252 12.53 4.46 -12.11
CA TRP A 252 12.62 5.86 -12.51
C TRP A 252 11.25 6.53 -12.63
N LEU A 253 10.25 5.87 -13.25
CA LEU A 253 8.87 6.38 -13.34
C LEU A 253 8.28 6.63 -11.96
N ILE A 254 8.41 5.65 -11.05
CA ILE A 254 7.93 5.77 -9.68
C ILE A 254 8.66 6.90 -8.93
N MET A 255 9.98 7.03 -9.10
CA MET A 255 10.74 8.16 -8.56
C MET A 255 10.18 9.51 -9.02
N ARG A 256 9.79 9.60 -10.30
CA ARG A 256 9.17 10.80 -10.88
C ARG A 256 7.79 11.05 -10.27
N GLY A 257 6.94 10.02 -10.20
CA GLY A 257 5.60 10.10 -9.62
C GLY A 257 5.60 10.50 -8.14
N ALA A 258 6.52 9.94 -7.36
CA ALA A 258 6.66 10.21 -5.92
C ALA A 258 6.96 11.69 -5.59
N VAL A 259 7.51 12.47 -6.53
CA VAL A 259 7.77 13.91 -6.32
C VAL A 259 6.48 14.68 -6.03
N THR A 260 5.39 14.32 -6.69
CA THR A 260 4.08 15.00 -6.55
C THR A 260 3.14 14.31 -5.57
N LEU A 261 3.59 13.23 -4.90
CA LEU A 261 2.77 12.51 -3.91
C LEU A 261 2.06 13.43 -2.91
N PRO A 262 2.74 14.39 -2.26
CA PRO A 262 2.08 15.25 -1.26
C PRO A 262 0.96 16.11 -1.84
N LEU A 263 1.14 16.60 -3.08
CA LEU A 263 0.15 17.44 -3.76
C LEU A 263 -1.07 16.60 -4.16
N ARG A 264 -0.83 15.42 -4.72
CA ARG A 264 -1.88 14.49 -5.15
C ARG A 264 -2.67 13.96 -3.96
N MET A 265 -1.99 13.52 -2.89
CA MET A 265 -2.65 13.01 -1.71
C MET A 265 -3.53 14.06 -1.03
N LYS A 266 -3.11 15.32 -0.99
CA LYS A 266 -3.96 16.40 -0.49
C LYS A 266 -5.26 16.48 -1.30
N GLN A 267 -5.18 16.45 -2.64
CA GLN A 267 -6.36 16.52 -3.50
C GLN A 267 -7.25 15.27 -3.36
N HIS A 268 -6.65 14.07 -3.33
CA HIS A 268 -7.39 12.82 -3.07
C HIS A 268 -8.17 12.86 -1.76
N ASN A 269 -7.52 13.28 -0.66
CA ASN A 269 -8.15 13.40 0.66
C ASN A 269 -9.36 14.37 0.64
N GLU A 270 -9.18 15.54 0.01
CA GLU A 270 -10.23 16.57 -0.08
C GLU A 270 -11.40 16.08 -0.92
N ASN A 271 -11.13 15.50 -2.10
CA ASN A 271 -12.14 14.97 -3.00
C ASN A 271 -12.92 13.81 -2.37
N ALA A 272 -12.21 12.81 -1.80
CA ALA A 272 -12.85 11.66 -1.19
C ALA A 272 -13.78 12.05 -0.03
N LEU A 273 -13.39 13.02 0.79
CA LEU A 273 -14.24 13.52 1.87
C LEU A 273 -15.50 14.23 1.34
N LYS A 274 -15.37 15.04 0.27
CA LYS A 274 -16.52 15.70 -0.37
C LYS A 274 -17.49 14.66 -0.96
N VAL A 275 -16.95 13.70 -1.71
CA VAL A 275 -17.72 12.61 -2.32
C VAL A 275 -18.41 11.73 -1.27
N ALA A 276 -17.69 11.33 -0.21
CA ALA A 276 -18.27 10.56 0.89
C ALA A 276 -19.43 11.27 1.57
N LYS A 277 -19.29 12.58 1.82
CA LYS A 277 -20.39 13.41 2.37
C LYS A 277 -21.58 13.50 1.43
N TYR A 278 -21.36 13.67 0.12
CA TYR A 278 -22.42 13.67 -0.87
C TYR A 278 -23.17 12.33 -0.88
N LEU A 279 -22.46 11.21 -0.96
CA LEU A 279 -23.06 9.88 -0.97
C LEU A 279 -23.95 9.61 0.25
N LYS A 280 -23.59 10.14 1.43
CA LYS A 280 -24.41 10.07 2.65
C LYS A 280 -25.76 10.79 2.51
N THR A 281 -25.93 11.70 1.56
CA THR A 281 -27.21 12.42 1.32
C THR A 281 -28.12 11.72 0.33
N VAL A 282 -27.61 10.75 -0.44
CA VAL A 282 -28.35 10.03 -1.48
C VAL A 282 -29.20 8.94 -0.86
N LYS A 283 -30.52 8.98 -1.09
CA LYS A 283 -31.51 8.03 -0.48
C LYS A 283 -31.27 6.58 -0.92
N GLY A 284 -30.86 6.38 -2.16
CA GLY A 284 -30.56 5.06 -2.75
C GLY A 284 -29.26 4.44 -2.27
N VAL A 285 -28.42 5.16 -1.53
CA VAL A 285 -27.20 4.63 -0.90
C VAL A 285 -27.57 3.94 0.41
N SER A 286 -27.11 2.71 0.62
CA SER A 286 -27.36 1.93 1.82
C SER A 286 -26.36 2.22 2.93
N PHE A 287 -25.08 2.33 2.60
CA PHE A 287 -23.99 2.70 3.52
C PHE A 287 -22.85 3.40 2.76
N VAL A 288 -22.01 4.10 3.51
CA VAL A 288 -20.75 4.68 3.03
C VAL A 288 -19.67 4.39 4.08
N ALA A 289 -18.64 3.65 3.70
CA ALA A 289 -17.46 3.39 4.51
C ALA A 289 -16.32 4.30 4.05
N TYR A 290 -15.91 5.23 4.90
CA TYR A 290 -14.77 6.13 4.70
C TYR A 290 -14.24 6.59 6.06
N PRO A 291 -12.94 6.38 6.37
CA PRO A 291 -12.39 6.67 7.70
C PRO A 291 -12.51 8.13 8.13
N GLY A 292 -12.65 9.05 7.17
CA GLY A 292 -12.86 10.49 7.43
C GLY A 292 -14.27 10.88 7.86
N LEU A 293 -15.24 9.97 7.82
CA LEU A 293 -16.60 10.20 8.35
C LEU A 293 -16.63 9.94 9.86
N LYS A 294 -17.32 10.80 10.61
CA LYS A 294 -17.40 10.68 12.07
C LYS A 294 -18.14 9.43 12.57
N ASP A 295 -19.00 8.87 11.73
CA ASP A 295 -19.76 7.65 12.01
C ASP A 295 -19.05 6.37 11.55
N HIS A 296 -17.84 6.47 11.01
CA HIS A 296 -16.99 5.30 10.77
C HIS A 296 -16.58 4.65 12.12
N PRO A 297 -16.69 3.32 12.28
CA PRO A 297 -16.51 2.64 13.58
C PRO A 297 -15.22 3.02 14.30
N ASN A 298 -14.10 3.09 13.60
CA ASN A 298 -12.78 3.41 14.16
C ASN A 298 -12.26 4.79 13.72
N HIS A 299 -13.16 5.77 13.54
CA HIS A 299 -12.76 7.14 13.15
C HIS A 299 -11.73 7.77 14.10
N ASP A 300 -11.86 7.58 15.41
CA ASP A 300 -10.94 8.18 16.39
C ASP A 300 -9.54 7.55 16.30
N ILE A 301 -9.43 6.27 15.97
CA ILE A 301 -8.14 5.59 15.72
C ILE A 301 -7.55 6.14 14.42
N ALA A 302 -8.33 6.18 13.35
CA ALA A 302 -7.91 6.76 12.08
C ALA A 302 -7.35 8.18 12.27
N LYS A 303 -8.06 9.03 13.00
CA LYS A 303 -7.64 10.40 13.29
C LYS A 303 -6.33 10.51 14.07
N LYS A 304 -5.98 9.52 14.89
CA LYS A 304 -4.71 9.51 15.63
C LYS A 304 -3.52 9.15 14.73
N GLN A 305 -3.69 8.18 13.83
CA GLN A 305 -2.60 7.63 13.05
C GLN A 305 -2.48 8.23 11.65
N MET A 306 -3.57 8.77 11.09
CA MET A 306 -3.63 9.43 9.79
C MET A 306 -3.56 10.95 9.96
N THR A 307 -2.37 11.53 9.80
CA THR A 307 -2.11 12.93 10.21
C THR A 307 -2.48 13.99 9.18
N ASN A 308 -2.58 13.63 7.89
CA ASN A 308 -2.81 14.58 6.79
C ASN A 308 -4.09 14.34 5.99
N GLY A 309 -4.90 13.36 6.37
CA GLY A 309 -6.13 12.99 5.69
C GLY A 309 -6.44 11.51 5.85
N PHE A 310 -7.45 11.01 5.15
CA PHE A 310 -8.00 9.66 5.34
C PHE A 310 -8.00 8.83 4.05
N GLY A 311 -7.10 9.14 3.12
CA GLY A 311 -6.96 8.45 1.85
C GLY A 311 -8.00 8.89 0.79
N GLY A 312 -7.82 8.38 -0.42
CA GLY A 312 -8.70 8.64 -1.57
C GLY A 312 -9.65 7.49 -1.89
N VAL A 313 -9.68 6.42 -1.08
CA VAL A 313 -10.57 5.27 -1.31
C VAL A 313 -11.73 5.30 -0.34
N LEU A 314 -12.93 5.02 -0.84
CA LEU A 314 -14.13 4.79 -0.06
C LEU A 314 -14.90 3.60 -0.62
N SER A 315 -15.82 3.03 0.16
CA SER A 315 -16.76 2.02 -0.31
C SER A 315 -18.18 2.43 0.01
N PHE A 316 -19.13 2.08 -0.87
CA PHE A 316 -20.54 2.35 -0.64
C PHE A 316 -21.44 1.30 -1.30
N GLY A 317 -22.57 1.04 -0.67
CA GLY A 317 -23.59 0.14 -1.20
C GLY A 317 -24.82 0.88 -1.73
N LEU A 318 -25.59 0.21 -2.59
CA LEU A 318 -26.87 0.69 -3.08
C LEU A 318 -28.02 -0.12 -2.46
N LYS A 319 -29.17 0.52 -2.31
CA LYS A 319 -30.46 -0.15 -2.00
C LYS A 319 -31.09 -0.70 -3.28
N ALA A 320 -30.38 -1.62 -3.93
CA ALA A 320 -30.72 -2.08 -5.27
C ALA A 320 -30.21 -3.51 -5.51
N ASP A 321 -30.66 -4.15 -6.60
CA ASP A 321 -30.19 -5.44 -7.06
C ASP A 321 -28.87 -5.32 -7.87
N HIS A 322 -28.23 -6.46 -8.16
CA HIS A 322 -26.96 -6.53 -8.90
C HIS A 322 -27.07 -5.94 -10.32
N ASP A 323 -28.21 -6.11 -10.99
CA ASP A 323 -28.38 -5.56 -12.33
C ASP A 323 -28.35 -4.04 -12.30
N THR A 324 -28.90 -3.43 -11.25
CA THR A 324 -28.86 -1.98 -11.03
C THR A 324 -27.43 -1.50 -10.78
N TYR A 325 -26.57 -2.23 -10.03
CA TYR A 325 -25.16 -1.89 -9.90
C TYR A 325 -24.44 -1.85 -11.25
N ASN A 326 -24.67 -2.84 -12.11
CA ASN A 326 -24.06 -2.89 -13.44
C ASN A 326 -24.55 -1.76 -14.35
N ARG A 327 -25.87 -1.45 -14.34
CA ARG A 327 -26.43 -0.32 -15.10
C ARG A 327 -25.92 1.02 -14.59
N PHE A 328 -25.83 1.19 -13.27
CA PHE A 328 -25.28 2.41 -12.66
C PHE A 328 -23.88 2.72 -13.20
N VAL A 329 -22.99 1.72 -13.20
CA VAL A 329 -21.62 1.88 -13.75
C VAL A 329 -21.64 2.25 -15.24
N SER A 330 -22.57 1.68 -16.02
CA SER A 330 -22.67 1.97 -17.47
C SER A 330 -23.09 3.41 -17.78
N HIS A 331 -23.61 4.13 -16.79
CA HIS A 331 -24.02 5.53 -16.93
C HIS A 331 -22.93 6.55 -16.62
N LEU A 332 -21.83 6.12 -16.00
CA LEU A 332 -20.70 7.00 -15.66
C LEU A 332 -19.95 7.45 -16.91
N ASN A 333 -19.52 8.70 -16.92
CA ASN A 333 -18.84 9.33 -18.05
C ASN A 333 -17.44 9.85 -17.70
N VAL A 334 -17.23 10.26 -16.46
CA VAL A 334 -15.95 10.73 -15.92
C VAL A 334 -15.27 9.61 -15.16
N ILE A 335 -16.02 8.93 -14.29
CA ILE A 335 -15.51 7.85 -13.45
C ILE A 335 -15.35 6.58 -14.29
N THR A 336 -14.16 6.01 -14.32
CA THR A 336 -13.87 4.79 -15.10
C THR A 336 -14.12 3.53 -14.28
N SER A 337 -14.84 2.55 -14.87
CA SER A 337 -14.97 1.22 -14.28
C SER A 337 -13.69 0.43 -14.50
N ALA A 338 -12.87 0.32 -13.46
CA ALA A 338 -11.60 -0.40 -13.52
C ALA A 338 -11.15 -0.88 -12.13
N VAL A 339 -10.32 -1.91 -12.13
CA VAL A 339 -9.55 -2.32 -10.94
C VAL A 339 -8.40 -1.35 -10.70
N SER A 340 -7.66 -1.53 -9.61
CA SER A 340 -6.61 -0.66 -9.14
C SER A 340 -7.13 0.50 -8.28
N LEU A 341 -6.28 1.47 -7.94
CA LEU A 341 -6.58 2.65 -7.13
C LEU A 341 -5.39 3.61 -7.12
N GLY A 342 -5.63 4.82 -6.63
CA GLY A 342 -4.57 5.80 -6.39
C GLY A 342 -3.97 6.37 -7.67
N HIS A 343 -4.70 6.28 -8.78
CA HIS A 343 -4.41 6.97 -10.04
C HIS A 343 -4.85 8.42 -9.95
N ASP A 344 -4.42 9.22 -10.90
CA ASP A 344 -4.92 10.58 -11.15
C ASP A 344 -6.41 10.56 -11.51
N GLU A 345 -6.89 9.53 -12.27
CA GLU A 345 -8.31 9.38 -12.58
C GLU A 345 -9.09 8.65 -11.47
N SER A 346 -10.38 8.96 -11.38
CA SER A 346 -11.36 8.27 -10.53
C SER A 346 -11.69 6.88 -11.09
N LEU A 347 -11.54 5.84 -10.25
CA LEU A 347 -11.80 4.45 -10.60
C LEU A 347 -12.83 3.82 -9.68
N ILE A 348 -13.82 3.14 -10.26
CA ILE A 348 -14.86 2.43 -9.51
C ILE A 348 -14.91 0.97 -9.90
N VAL A 349 -15.10 0.07 -8.93
CA VAL A 349 -15.30 -1.36 -9.19
C VAL A 349 -16.45 -1.89 -8.34
N PHE A 350 -17.37 -2.58 -8.99
CA PHE A 350 -18.42 -3.34 -8.32
C PHE A 350 -17.84 -4.63 -7.76
N LEU A 351 -18.02 -4.84 -6.47
CA LEU A 351 -17.66 -6.05 -5.74
C LEU A 351 -18.96 -6.73 -5.31
N GLY A 352 -19.30 -7.80 -6.03
CA GLY A 352 -20.53 -8.57 -5.81
C GLY A 352 -20.31 -9.79 -4.93
N GLU A 353 -21.22 -10.77 -5.05
CA GLU A 353 -21.27 -11.99 -4.22
C GLU A 353 -20.13 -13.00 -4.47
N ASN A 354 -19.24 -12.75 -5.44
CA ASN A 354 -18.20 -13.73 -5.84
C ASN A 354 -16.85 -13.51 -5.15
N ASP A 355 -16.77 -12.68 -4.13
CA ASP A 355 -15.52 -12.57 -3.34
C ASP A 355 -15.47 -13.72 -2.33
N GLU A 356 -14.46 -14.58 -2.46
CA GLU A 356 -14.24 -15.74 -1.59
C GLU A 356 -14.05 -15.39 -0.11
N ARG A 357 -13.84 -14.09 0.21
CA ARG A 357 -13.70 -13.55 1.56
C ARG A 357 -14.94 -12.83 2.06
N GLN A 358 -16.03 -12.79 1.29
CA GLN A 358 -17.24 -12.04 1.64
C GLN A 358 -17.76 -12.39 3.04
N TYR A 359 -17.63 -13.66 3.46
CA TYR A 359 -18.01 -14.11 4.79
C TYR A 359 -17.19 -13.48 5.94
N LEU A 360 -16.05 -12.83 5.62
CA LEU A 360 -15.17 -12.12 6.55
C LEU A 360 -15.51 -10.63 6.66
N TYR A 361 -16.37 -10.12 5.76
CA TYR A 361 -16.73 -8.71 5.72
C TYR A 361 -17.88 -8.39 6.68
N PRO A 362 -18.03 -7.13 7.12
CA PRO A 362 -19.23 -6.68 7.82
C PRO A 362 -20.52 -6.93 6.99
N GLU A 363 -21.64 -7.16 7.68
CA GLU A 363 -22.90 -7.60 7.06
C GLU A 363 -23.38 -6.66 5.94
N GLU A 364 -23.19 -5.34 6.10
CA GLU A 364 -23.60 -4.36 5.11
C GLU A 364 -22.94 -4.52 3.73
N PHE A 365 -21.79 -5.22 3.67
CA PHE A 365 -21.05 -5.49 2.42
C PHE A 365 -21.55 -6.75 1.68
N HIS A 366 -22.39 -7.58 2.30
CA HIS A 366 -22.77 -8.89 1.75
C HIS A 366 -23.69 -8.79 0.52
N ASN A 367 -24.41 -7.69 0.35
CA ASN A 367 -25.33 -7.50 -0.79
C ASN A 367 -24.68 -6.83 -2.02
N GLY A 368 -23.35 -6.80 -2.07
CA GLY A 368 -22.60 -6.09 -3.08
C GLY A 368 -22.40 -4.61 -2.75
N PHE A 369 -21.31 -4.05 -3.26
CA PHE A 369 -20.90 -2.67 -3.00
C PHE A 369 -19.90 -2.20 -4.06
N PHE A 370 -19.72 -0.89 -4.14
CA PHE A 370 -18.64 -0.29 -4.90
C PHE A 370 -17.43 -0.01 -3.99
N ARG A 371 -16.24 -0.37 -4.47
CA ARG A 371 -15.00 0.26 -4.00
C ARG A 371 -14.67 1.38 -4.98
N PHE A 372 -14.57 2.59 -4.48
CA PHE A 372 -14.35 3.80 -5.27
C PHE A 372 -13.03 4.47 -4.88
N SER A 373 -12.09 4.50 -5.81
CA SER A 373 -10.84 5.27 -5.72
C SER A 373 -11.07 6.63 -6.36
N VAL A 374 -11.22 7.64 -5.56
CA VAL A 374 -11.48 9.02 -5.99
C VAL A 374 -10.17 9.64 -6.48
N GLY A 375 -10.17 10.16 -7.69
CA GLY A 375 -9.03 10.79 -8.35
C GLY A 375 -8.82 12.25 -7.94
N ILE A 376 -8.05 12.96 -8.76
CA ILE A 376 -7.67 14.36 -8.51
C ILE A 376 -8.44 15.37 -9.41
N GLU A 377 -9.47 14.90 -10.11
CA GLU A 377 -10.38 15.73 -10.91
C GLU A 377 -11.10 16.75 -10.00
N ASP A 378 -11.82 17.70 -10.58
CA ASP A 378 -12.70 18.58 -9.82
C ASP A 378 -13.81 17.76 -9.11
N ALA A 379 -13.91 17.87 -7.80
CA ALA A 379 -14.85 17.08 -7.00
C ALA A 379 -16.30 17.27 -7.43
N GLU A 380 -16.63 18.46 -7.90
CA GLU A 380 -17.94 18.84 -8.40
C GLU A 380 -18.31 18.04 -9.67
N ASP A 381 -17.36 17.77 -10.56
CA ASP A 381 -17.56 16.96 -11.77
C ASP A 381 -17.75 15.48 -11.42
N ILE A 382 -16.95 14.96 -10.47
CA ILE A 382 -17.12 13.59 -9.95
C ILE A 382 -18.53 13.42 -9.33
N ILE A 383 -18.96 14.39 -8.51
CA ILE A 383 -20.30 14.37 -7.88
C ILE A 383 -21.39 14.47 -8.93
N ALA A 384 -21.23 15.33 -9.94
CA ALA A 384 -22.22 15.47 -11.01
C ALA A 384 -22.35 14.18 -11.84
N ASP A 385 -21.24 13.46 -12.06
CA ASP A 385 -21.25 12.17 -12.77
C ASP A 385 -22.00 11.10 -11.96
N LEU A 386 -21.75 11.02 -10.65
CA LEU A 386 -22.51 10.14 -9.75
C LEU A 386 -24.00 10.51 -9.72
N GLU A 387 -24.32 11.81 -9.60
CA GLU A 387 -25.69 12.29 -9.52
C GLU A 387 -26.51 11.93 -10.75
N GLN A 388 -25.95 12.12 -11.96
CA GLN A 388 -26.65 11.77 -13.19
C GLN A 388 -26.87 10.25 -13.32
N ALA A 389 -25.94 9.41 -12.84
CA ALA A 389 -26.09 7.96 -12.80
C ALA A 389 -27.18 7.53 -11.79
N PHE A 390 -27.20 8.12 -10.58
CA PHE A 390 -28.27 7.91 -9.59
C PHE A 390 -29.65 8.30 -10.12
N LYS A 391 -29.76 9.43 -10.84
CA LYS A 391 -31.03 9.87 -11.46
C LYS A 391 -31.56 8.85 -12.48
N LYS A 392 -30.68 8.30 -13.34
CA LYS A 392 -31.08 7.31 -14.35
C LYS A 392 -31.58 6.01 -13.74
N GLU A 393 -31.09 5.64 -12.55
CA GLU A 393 -31.52 4.44 -11.82
C GLU A 393 -32.61 4.73 -10.76
N ASN A 394 -33.15 5.96 -10.69
CA ASN A 394 -34.17 6.39 -9.71
C ASN A 394 -33.72 6.19 -8.24
N LEU A 395 -32.48 6.43 -7.93
CA LEU A 395 -31.86 6.23 -6.61
C LEU A 395 -31.67 7.54 -5.82
N LEU A 396 -32.05 8.71 -6.33
CA LEU A 396 -31.92 10.00 -5.62
C LEU A 396 -32.94 10.20 -4.50
#